data_2c177d2df91ea94feaca405316fd56e3
#
_entry.id   2c177d2df91ea94feaca405316fd56e3
#
_cell.length_a   1.000
_cell.length_b   1.000
_cell.length_c   1.000
_cell.angle_alpha   90.00
_cell.angle_beta   90.00
_cell.angle_gamma   90.00
#
_symmetry.space_group_name_H-M   'P 1'
#
loop_
_entity.id
_entity.type
_entity.pdbx_description
1 polymer ?
#
loop_
_entity_poly.entity_id
_entity_poly.type
_entity_poly.pdbx_seq_one_letter_code
_entity_poly.pdbx_strand_id
1 'polypeptide(L)'
;MQRMSQRGRTLALNTGRVIDALSGVRFSSPAVHSKIEHRVQRKLDALCRVVQERFGVVMRPEVAWDLRGQAAGQANGRRNLIRFNRELAERYPEEFVAETVPHELAHLVAFKKFGGRIRPHGREWQSVMMALGAEPRRTHRFEVTPARKLKRYAYQCHCPDVEYPLTAIRHNRIQRGHVYVCKRCLQPLEPKAAAH
;
A
#
# COMPACT_ATOMS: atom_id res chain seq x y z
N MET A 1 42.77 47.90 43.18
CA MET A 1 42.30 48.07 41.79
C MET A 1 42.63 46.82 41.00
N GLN A 2 41.70 45.85 40.94
CA GLN A 2 41.90 44.59 40.23
C GLN A 2 40.93 44.53 39.02
N ARG A 3 41.48 44.43 37.80
CA ARG A 3 40.72 44.23 36.57
C ARG A 3 40.51 42.77 36.37
N MET A 4 39.26 42.31 36.45
CA MET A 4 38.85 40.95 36.03
C MET A 4 38.63 40.91 34.53
N SER A 5 39.45 40.08 33.84
CA SER A 5 39.32 39.74 32.45
C SER A 5 38.21 38.68 32.27
N GLN A 6 37.14 39.00 31.56
CA GLN A 6 36.13 38.04 31.13
C GLN A 6 36.56 37.45 29.80
N ARG A 7 36.89 36.15 29.80
CA ARG A 7 37.06 35.34 28.58
C ARG A 7 35.70 34.78 28.18
N GLY A 8 35.15 35.26 27.08
CA GLY A 8 33.97 34.68 26.46
C GLY A 8 34.24 33.27 25.95
N ARG A 9 33.45 32.30 26.43
CA ARG A 9 33.38 30.95 25.83
C ARG A 9 32.24 30.94 24.85
N THR A 10 32.56 30.80 23.57
CA THR A 10 31.61 30.49 22.52
C THR A 10 31.14 29.04 22.70
N LEU A 11 29.87 28.86 23.06
CA LEU A 11 29.23 27.56 23.08
C LEU A 11 28.72 27.25 21.66
N ALA A 12 29.28 26.24 21.05
CA ALA A 12 28.76 25.66 19.82
C ALA A 12 27.39 25.05 20.12
N LEU A 13 26.37 25.53 19.42
CA LEU A 13 25.02 24.95 19.44
C LEU A 13 25.02 23.63 18.72
N ASN A 14 24.96 22.56 19.50
CA ASN A 14 24.76 21.21 19.00
C ASN A 14 23.25 21.00 18.75
N THR A 15 22.81 21.06 17.50
CA THR A 15 21.43 20.86 17.09
C THR A 15 21.09 19.37 17.12
N GLY A 16 20.65 18.86 18.25
CA GLY A 16 20.19 17.49 18.32
C GLY A 16 19.64 17.10 19.69
N ARG A 17 18.35 16.99 19.79
CA ARG A 17 17.54 16.43 20.88
C ARG A 17 17.26 17.34 22.07
N VAL A 18 16.14 18.02 22.00
CA VAL A 18 15.45 18.51 23.19
C VAL A 18 14.62 17.35 23.74
N ILE A 19 15.00 16.87 24.93
CA ILE A 19 14.21 15.93 25.72
C ILE A 19 13.56 16.76 26.84
N ASP A 20 12.22 16.78 26.84
CA ASP A 20 11.49 17.31 28.00
C ASP A 20 11.48 16.22 29.07
N ALA A 21 12.15 16.49 30.21
CA ALA A 21 12.39 15.54 31.30
C ALA A 21 11.15 15.23 32.15
N LEU A 22 9.98 15.83 31.87
CA LEU A 22 8.81 15.73 32.75
C LEU A 22 7.63 14.91 32.17
N SER A 23 7.60 14.58 30.88
CA SER A 23 6.43 13.92 30.31
C SER A 23 6.67 12.59 29.58
N GLY A 24 7.91 12.19 29.32
CA GLY A 24 8.20 10.93 28.62
C GLY A 24 7.63 10.83 27.20
N VAL A 25 7.01 11.89 26.66
CA VAL A 25 6.42 11.91 25.33
C VAL A 25 7.51 12.24 24.33
N ARG A 26 7.86 11.25 23.52
CA ARG A 26 8.72 11.47 22.35
C ARG A 26 7.93 12.22 21.30
N PHE A 27 8.11 13.53 21.22
CA PHE A 27 7.71 14.28 20.03
C PHE A 27 8.62 13.85 18.89
N SER A 28 8.12 13.03 17.99
CA SER A 28 8.73 12.82 16.68
C SER A 28 8.77 14.19 16.01
N SER A 29 9.96 14.65 15.62
CA SER A 29 10.11 15.85 14.79
C SER A 29 9.09 15.82 13.66
N PRO A 30 8.45 16.94 13.27
CA PRO A 30 7.53 16.94 12.15
C PRO A 30 8.27 16.37 10.95
N ALA A 31 7.82 15.20 10.48
CA ALA A 31 8.42 14.55 9.32
C ALA A 31 8.35 15.56 8.17
N VAL A 32 9.49 15.91 7.59
CA VAL A 32 9.54 16.70 6.37
C VAL A 32 8.85 15.87 5.30
N HIS A 33 7.60 16.20 5.02
CA HIS A 33 6.82 15.51 4.01
C HIS A 33 7.52 15.65 2.66
N SER A 34 7.68 14.55 1.96
CA SER A 34 8.28 14.58 0.63
C SER A 34 7.38 15.36 -0.34
N LYS A 35 7.96 15.87 -1.41
CA LYS A 35 7.22 16.61 -2.46
C LYS A 35 6.01 15.81 -2.99
N ILE A 36 6.14 14.48 -3.06
CA ILE A 36 5.04 13.61 -3.52
C ILE A 36 3.93 13.51 -2.48
N GLU A 37 4.23 13.46 -1.19
CA GLU A 37 3.23 13.42 -0.13
C GLU A 37 2.32 14.66 -0.17
N HIS A 38 2.90 15.84 -0.35
CA HIS A 38 2.12 17.08 -0.51
C HIS A 38 1.22 17.03 -1.75
N ARG A 39 1.69 16.45 -2.86
CA ARG A 39 0.86 16.32 -4.07
C ARG A 39 -0.31 15.37 -3.84
N VAL A 40 -0.05 14.23 -3.21
CA VAL A 40 -1.09 13.24 -2.85
C VAL A 40 -2.11 13.86 -1.89
N GLN A 41 -1.66 14.57 -0.86
CA GLN A 41 -2.57 15.21 0.10
C GLN A 41 -3.47 16.25 -0.58
N ARG A 42 -2.90 17.13 -1.41
CA ARG A 42 -3.71 18.11 -2.16
C ARG A 42 -4.74 17.45 -3.08
N LYS A 43 -4.37 16.34 -3.74
CA LYS A 43 -5.33 15.57 -4.56
C LYS A 43 -6.43 14.96 -3.72
N LEU A 44 -6.10 14.35 -2.58
CA LEU A 44 -7.07 13.79 -1.63
C LEU A 44 -8.05 14.86 -1.14
N ASP A 45 -7.55 16.03 -0.72
CA ASP A 45 -8.38 17.12 -0.22
C ASP A 45 -9.37 17.62 -1.31
N ALA A 46 -8.89 17.74 -2.54
CA ALA A 46 -9.74 18.11 -3.67
C ALA A 46 -10.84 17.05 -3.94
N LEU A 47 -10.46 15.77 -3.95
CA LEU A 47 -11.41 14.68 -4.16
C LEU A 47 -12.40 14.53 -3.00
N CYS A 48 -11.99 14.77 -1.75
CA CYS A 48 -12.88 14.76 -0.59
C CYS A 48 -13.96 15.85 -0.70
N ARG A 49 -13.65 17.02 -1.25
CA ARG A 49 -14.65 18.04 -1.55
C ARG A 49 -15.67 17.55 -2.59
N VAL A 50 -15.18 16.94 -3.69
CA VAL A 50 -16.07 16.34 -4.70
C VAL A 50 -16.98 15.27 -4.09
N VAL A 51 -16.44 14.44 -3.18
CA VAL A 51 -17.22 13.42 -2.47
C VAL A 51 -18.31 14.05 -1.62
N GLN A 52 -18.00 15.11 -0.90
CA GLN A 52 -18.98 15.82 -0.08
C GLN A 52 -20.09 16.43 -0.94
N GLU A 53 -19.74 17.07 -2.05
CA GLU A 53 -20.69 17.70 -2.96
C GLU A 53 -21.62 16.69 -3.66
N ARG A 54 -21.03 15.58 -4.18
CA ARG A 54 -21.80 14.61 -4.98
C ARG A 54 -22.53 13.55 -4.15
N PHE A 55 -22.00 13.19 -2.98
CA PHE A 55 -22.54 12.10 -2.18
C PHE A 55 -23.03 12.52 -0.79
N GLY A 56 -22.82 13.77 -0.37
CA GLY A 56 -23.14 14.24 0.97
C GLY A 56 -22.29 13.59 2.07
N VAL A 57 -21.17 12.97 1.71
CA VAL A 57 -20.33 12.20 2.63
C VAL A 57 -19.04 12.97 2.94
N VAL A 58 -18.85 13.33 4.20
CA VAL A 58 -17.60 13.94 4.65
C VAL A 58 -16.55 12.85 4.85
N MET A 59 -15.44 12.97 4.12
CA MET A 59 -14.27 12.08 4.21
C MET A 59 -13.07 12.83 4.77
N ARG A 60 -12.37 12.21 5.72
CA ARG A 60 -11.07 12.66 6.28
C ARG A 60 -10.23 11.41 6.52
N PRO A 61 -9.69 10.77 5.47
CA PRO A 61 -8.91 9.56 5.63
C PRO A 61 -7.57 9.86 6.29
N GLU A 62 -7.13 8.96 7.17
CA GLU A 62 -5.73 8.89 7.57
C GLU A 62 -4.90 8.38 6.39
N VAL A 63 -3.65 8.86 6.30
CA VAL A 63 -2.71 8.43 5.26
C VAL A 63 -1.44 7.88 5.91
N ALA A 64 -1.05 6.66 5.52
CA ALA A 64 0.21 6.04 5.90
C ALA A 64 1.06 5.72 4.67
N TRP A 65 2.39 5.81 4.81
CA TRP A 65 3.37 5.58 3.74
C TRP A 65 4.24 4.36 4.06
N ASP A 66 3.60 3.24 4.36
CA ASP A 66 4.23 2.04 4.89
C ASP A 66 4.08 0.80 4.00
N LEU A 67 3.42 0.92 2.83
CA LEU A 67 3.37 -0.17 1.87
C LEU A 67 4.72 -0.39 1.18
N ARG A 68 4.97 -1.66 0.86
CA ARG A 68 6.15 -2.12 0.12
C ARG A 68 5.74 -3.14 -0.95
N GLY A 69 6.62 -3.34 -1.93
CA GLY A 69 6.41 -4.33 -2.99
C GLY A 69 5.42 -3.88 -4.05
N GLN A 70 4.56 -4.77 -4.52
CA GLN A 70 3.74 -4.56 -5.71
C GLN A 70 2.48 -3.70 -5.50
N ALA A 71 1.98 -3.60 -4.28
CA ALA A 71 0.79 -2.82 -4.00
C ALA A 71 1.13 -1.32 -4.00
N ALA A 72 0.45 -0.54 -4.83
CA ALA A 72 0.60 0.92 -4.88
C ALA A 72 -0.17 1.61 -3.75
N GLY A 73 -1.39 1.13 -3.48
CA GLY A 73 -2.25 1.61 -2.41
C GLY A 73 -3.04 0.48 -1.76
N GLN A 74 -3.62 0.77 -0.62
CA GLN A 74 -4.53 -0.10 0.09
C GLN A 74 -5.48 0.73 0.96
N ALA A 75 -6.78 0.57 0.78
CA ALA A 75 -7.81 1.22 1.59
C ALA A 75 -8.34 0.29 2.68
N ASN A 76 -8.52 0.82 3.88
CA ASN A 76 -9.21 0.14 4.98
C ASN A 76 -10.45 0.95 5.39
N GLY A 77 -11.62 0.53 4.92
CA GLY A 77 -12.88 1.24 5.16
C GLY A 77 -13.28 1.33 6.63
N ARG A 78 -12.98 0.30 7.45
CA ARG A 78 -13.30 0.30 8.89
C ARG A 78 -12.48 1.33 9.68
N ARG A 79 -11.23 1.52 9.28
CA ARG A 79 -10.30 2.46 9.94
C ARG A 79 -10.26 3.84 9.28
N ASN A 80 -10.98 4.02 8.17
CA ASN A 80 -10.87 5.21 7.34
C ASN A 80 -9.42 5.57 7.00
N LEU A 81 -8.62 4.56 6.63
CA LEU A 81 -7.18 4.64 6.41
C LEU A 81 -6.83 4.28 4.98
N ILE A 82 -5.99 5.09 4.35
CA ILE A 82 -5.32 4.77 3.09
C ILE A 82 -3.83 4.57 3.36
N ARG A 83 -3.29 3.47 2.87
CA ARG A 83 -1.85 3.19 2.91
C ARG A 83 -1.29 3.31 1.50
N PHE A 84 -0.19 3.99 1.34
CA PHE A 84 0.50 4.19 0.06
C PHE A 84 1.91 3.62 0.05
N ASN A 85 2.37 3.25 -1.14
CA ASN A 85 3.73 2.84 -1.41
C ASN A 85 4.53 4.06 -1.89
N ARG A 86 5.43 4.54 -1.01
CA ARG A 86 6.28 5.70 -1.28
C ARG A 86 7.16 5.51 -2.50
N GLU A 87 7.80 4.34 -2.63
CA GLU A 87 8.71 4.04 -3.75
C GLU A 87 8.00 4.15 -5.10
N LEU A 88 6.78 3.59 -5.21
CA LEU A 88 5.99 3.68 -6.43
C LEU A 88 5.48 5.10 -6.70
N ALA A 89 5.10 5.83 -5.66
CA ALA A 89 4.66 7.21 -5.78
C ALA A 89 5.78 8.16 -6.26
N GLU A 90 7.00 7.94 -5.81
CA GLU A 90 8.18 8.71 -6.24
C GLU A 90 8.62 8.34 -7.66
N ARG A 91 8.49 7.06 -8.03
CA ARG A 91 8.87 6.55 -9.35
C ARG A 91 7.87 6.93 -10.45
N TYR A 92 6.58 6.99 -10.13
CA TYR A 92 5.49 7.26 -11.06
C TYR A 92 4.55 8.36 -10.53
N PRO A 93 5.06 9.58 -10.28
CA PRO A 93 4.32 10.59 -9.51
C PRO A 93 3.04 11.07 -10.19
N GLU A 94 3.01 11.18 -11.51
CA GLU A 94 1.84 11.67 -12.24
C GLU A 94 0.71 10.64 -12.24
N GLU A 95 1.02 9.42 -12.66
CA GLU A 95 0.07 8.31 -12.73
C GLU A 95 -0.41 7.92 -11.32
N PHE A 96 0.50 7.96 -10.33
CA PHE A 96 0.15 7.65 -8.96
C PHE A 96 -0.91 8.62 -8.41
N VAL A 97 -0.72 9.92 -8.61
CA VAL A 97 -1.65 10.95 -8.17
C VAL A 97 -2.95 10.90 -8.97
N ALA A 98 -2.88 10.58 -10.28
CA ALA A 98 -4.03 10.54 -11.16
C ALA A 98 -4.89 9.29 -10.97
N GLU A 99 -4.28 8.12 -10.73
CA GLU A 99 -4.96 6.82 -10.72
C GLU A 99 -5.07 6.21 -9.32
N THR A 100 -3.94 6.10 -8.56
CA THR A 100 -3.94 5.40 -7.28
C THR A 100 -4.69 6.17 -6.20
N VAL A 101 -4.54 7.48 -6.15
CA VAL A 101 -5.19 8.30 -5.10
C VAL A 101 -6.72 8.23 -5.19
N PRO A 102 -7.37 8.46 -6.37
CA PRO A 102 -8.82 8.30 -6.47
C PRO A 102 -9.27 6.85 -6.30
N HIS A 103 -8.47 5.86 -6.71
CA HIS A 103 -8.75 4.44 -6.53
C HIS A 103 -8.96 4.06 -5.06
N GLU A 104 -8.02 4.44 -4.21
CA GLU A 104 -8.09 4.11 -2.78
C GLU A 104 -9.17 4.93 -2.06
N LEU A 105 -9.33 6.19 -2.42
CA LEU A 105 -10.42 7.00 -1.87
C LEU A 105 -11.79 6.41 -2.27
N ALA A 106 -11.95 5.95 -3.51
CA ALA A 106 -13.20 5.34 -3.96
C ALA A 106 -13.56 4.07 -3.15
N HIS A 107 -12.58 3.28 -2.70
CA HIS A 107 -12.84 2.17 -1.79
C HIS A 107 -13.40 2.62 -0.45
N LEU A 108 -12.84 3.68 0.14
CA LEU A 108 -13.35 4.22 1.41
C LEU A 108 -14.76 4.80 1.28
N VAL A 109 -15.01 5.56 0.22
CA VAL A 109 -16.32 6.16 -0.06
C VAL A 109 -17.37 5.07 -0.31
N ALA A 110 -17.05 4.09 -1.14
CA ALA A 110 -17.93 2.97 -1.43
C ALA A 110 -18.26 2.18 -0.16
N PHE A 111 -17.25 1.89 0.68
CA PHE A 111 -17.47 1.25 1.97
C PHE A 111 -18.38 2.07 2.88
N LYS A 112 -18.14 3.38 2.99
CA LYS A 112 -18.93 4.27 3.87
C LYS A 112 -20.37 4.44 3.41
N LYS A 113 -20.59 4.50 2.08
CA LYS A 113 -21.90 4.74 1.49
C LYS A 113 -22.74 3.48 1.37
N PHE A 114 -22.14 2.34 0.99
CA PHE A 114 -22.84 1.11 0.64
C PHE A 114 -22.58 -0.05 1.62
N GLY A 115 -21.69 0.17 2.61
CA GLY A 115 -21.32 -0.84 3.60
C GLY A 115 -20.24 -1.83 3.15
N GLY A 116 -19.86 -2.73 4.05
CA GLY A 116 -18.72 -3.64 3.84
C GLY A 116 -19.04 -4.92 3.04
N ARG A 117 -20.28 -5.15 2.61
CA ARG A 117 -20.67 -6.37 1.86
C ARG A 117 -20.60 -6.21 0.35
N ILE A 118 -20.10 -5.08 -0.14
CA ILE A 118 -19.90 -4.82 -1.55
C ILE A 118 -18.70 -5.61 -2.11
N ARG A 119 -18.72 -5.91 -3.42
CA ARG A 119 -17.57 -6.52 -4.08
C ARG A 119 -16.48 -5.47 -4.29
N PRO A 120 -15.21 -5.77 -3.95
CA PRO A 120 -14.09 -4.90 -4.34
C PRO A 120 -14.14 -4.65 -5.87
N HIS A 121 -14.02 -3.40 -6.29
CA HIS A 121 -14.13 -2.97 -7.69
C HIS A 121 -15.48 -3.31 -8.37
N GLY A 122 -16.55 -3.52 -7.57
CA GLY A 122 -17.92 -3.72 -8.03
C GLY A 122 -18.54 -2.43 -8.57
N ARG A 123 -19.84 -2.48 -8.91
CA ARG A 123 -20.58 -1.34 -9.49
C ARG A 123 -20.54 -0.12 -8.57
N GLU A 124 -20.60 -0.32 -7.26
CA GLU A 124 -20.57 0.74 -6.26
C GLU A 124 -19.24 1.50 -6.30
N TRP A 125 -18.12 0.77 -6.29
CA TRP A 125 -16.80 1.36 -6.42
C TRP A 125 -16.60 2.05 -7.78
N GLN A 126 -17.05 1.41 -8.88
CA GLN A 126 -16.98 2.00 -10.23
C GLN A 126 -17.75 3.31 -10.32
N SER A 127 -18.96 3.38 -9.74
CA SER A 127 -19.76 4.60 -9.72
C SER A 127 -19.07 5.74 -8.98
N VAL A 128 -18.36 5.43 -7.89
CA VAL A 128 -17.58 6.43 -7.16
C VAL A 128 -16.38 6.88 -8.00
N MET A 129 -15.63 5.97 -8.63
CA MET A 129 -14.51 6.33 -9.50
C MET A 129 -14.93 7.30 -10.62
N MET A 130 -16.03 7.00 -11.31
CA MET A 130 -16.56 7.87 -12.35
C MET A 130 -16.97 9.25 -11.79
N ALA A 131 -17.59 9.28 -10.62
CA ALA A 131 -17.97 10.54 -9.97
C ALA A 131 -16.74 11.37 -9.54
N LEU A 132 -15.61 10.73 -9.23
CA LEU A 132 -14.34 11.39 -8.97
C LEU A 132 -13.60 11.83 -10.25
N GLY A 133 -14.14 11.57 -11.43
CA GLY A 133 -13.52 11.86 -12.72
C GLY A 133 -12.34 10.96 -13.05
N ALA A 134 -12.29 9.75 -12.47
CA ALA A 134 -11.25 8.78 -12.69
C ALA A 134 -11.76 7.52 -13.41
N GLU A 135 -10.92 6.92 -14.24
CA GLU A 135 -11.27 5.68 -14.93
C GLU A 135 -11.29 4.50 -13.94
N PRO A 136 -12.36 3.66 -13.92
CA PRO A 136 -12.50 2.56 -12.98
C PRO A 136 -11.64 1.34 -13.34
N ARG A 137 -10.33 1.51 -13.42
CA ARG A 137 -9.36 0.42 -13.64
C ARG A 137 -9.08 -0.33 -12.35
N ARG A 138 -9.10 -1.66 -12.39
CA ARG A 138 -8.87 -2.52 -11.22
C ARG A 138 -7.42 -2.59 -10.78
N THR A 139 -6.47 -2.38 -11.69
CA THR A 139 -5.03 -2.52 -11.45
C THR A 139 -4.28 -1.35 -12.07
N HIS A 140 -3.23 -0.90 -11.42
CA HIS A 140 -2.27 0.03 -11.99
C HIS A 140 -1.37 -0.68 -13.02
N ARG A 141 -0.72 0.10 -13.90
CA ARG A 141 0.23 -0.39 -14.92
C ARG A 141 1.69 -0.16 -14.54
N PHE A 142 1.98 0.06 -13.25
CA PHE A 142 3.35 0.30 -12.83
C PHE A 142 4.21 -0.93 -13.06
N GLU A 143 5.39 -0.73 -13.63
CA GLU A 143 6.41 -1.75 -13.67
C GLU A 143 6.97 -1.94 -12.26
N VAL A 144 6.61 -3.06 -11.66
CA VAL A 144 7.04 -3.38 -10.30
C VAL A 144 8.03 -4.53 -10.38
N THR A 145 9.26 -4.27 -9.98
CA THR A 145 10.19 -5.36 -9.72
C THR A 145 9.69 -6.11 -8.49
N PRO A 146 9.39 -7.42 -8.59
CA PRO A 146 8.93 -8.18 -7.44
C PRO A 146 9.97 -8.08 -6.32
N ALA A 147 9.59 -7.57 -5.16
CA ALA A 147 10.49 -7.41 -4.00
C ALA A 147 11.08 -8.73 -3.51
N ARG A 148 10.59 -9.86 -4.02
CA ARG A 148 11.06 -11.20 -3.70
C ARG A 148 10.78 -12.14 -4.88
N LYS A 149 11.80 -12.86 -5.34
CA LYS A 149 11.56 -14.04 -6.19
C LYS A 149 10.74 -15.03 -5.38
N LEU A 150 9.47 -15.18 -5.71
CA LEU A 150 8.60 -16.15 -5.04
C LEU A 150 9.13 -17.55 -5.31
N LYS A 151 9.49 -18.28 -4.25
CA LYS A 151 9.89 -19.68 -4.36
C LYS A 151 8.76 -20.46 -5.04
N ARG A 152 9.08 -21.13 -6.14
CA ARG A 152 8.19 -22.04 -6.86
C ARG A 152 8.63 -23.45 -6.57
N TYR A 153 7.66 -24.33 -6.45
CA TYR A 153 7.86 -25.77 -6.23
C TYR A 153 7.33 -26.49 -7.46
N ALA A 154 8.17 -27.30 -8.09
CA ALA A 154 7.80 -28.06 -9.26
C ALA A 154 6.89 -29.22 -8.89
N TYR A 155 5.74 -29.29 -9.55
CA TYR A 155 4.81 -30.39 -9.47
C TYR A 155 4.51 -30.90 -10.87
N GLN A 156 4.13 -32.16 -10.99
CA GLN A 156 3.79 -32.82 -12.24
C GLN A 156 2.50 -33.63 -12.11
N CYS A 157 1.91 -33.98 -13.21
CA CYS A 157 0.85 -34.97 -13.33
C CYS A 157 1.32 -36.05 -14.32
N HIS A 158 0.45 -37.00 -14.69
CA HIS A 158 0.75 -38.02 -15.68
C HIS A 158 0.74 -37.53 -17.13
N CYS A 159 0.40 -36.27 -17.40
CA CYS A 159 0.50 -35.73 -18.76
C CYS A 159 1.96 -35.50 -19.13
N PRO A 160 2.40 -35.90 -20.34
CA PRO A 160 3.74 -35.60 -20.82
C PRO A 160 3.91 -34.09 -20.97
N ASP A 161 5.09 -33.62 -20.69
CA ASP A 161 5.56 -32.24 -20.91
C ASP A 161 4.79 -31.13 -20.17
N VAL A 162 4.08 -31.48 -19.09
CA VAL A 162 3.35 -30.50 -18.26
C VAL A 162 3.96 -30.39 -16.86
N GLU A 163 4.47 -29.21 -16.54
CA GLU A 163 4.97 -28.88 -15.21
C GLU A 163 4.13 -27.78 -14.57
N TYR A 164 3.85 -27.91 -13.28
CA TYR A 164 3.06 -26.96 -12.49
C TYR A 164 3.95 -26.25 -11.45
N PRO A 165 4.41 -25.02 -11.71
CA PRO A 165 5.17 -24.25 -10.73
C PRO A 165 4.23 -23.69 -9.66
N LEU A 166 4.02 -24.43 -8.59
CA LEU A 166 3.13 -24.04 -7.50
C LEU A 166 3.80 -23.03 -6.57
N THR A 167 2.99 -22.09 -6.06
CA THR A 167 3.43 -21.15 -5.02
C THR A 167 3.63 -21.87 -3.68
N ALA A 168 4.43 -21.28 -2.77
CA ALA A 168 4.62 -21.80 -1.42
C ALA A 168 3.29 -22.04 -0.68
N ILE A 169 2.28 -21.20 -0.90
CA ILE A 169 0.96 -21.38 -0.28
C ILE A 169 0.32 -22.70 -0.73
N ARG A 170 0.34 -22.99 -2.04
CA ARG A 170 -0.22 -24.24 -2.57
C ARG A 170 0.61 -25.45 -2.16
N HIS A 171 1.93 -25.33 -2.21
CA HIS A 171 2.85 -26.36 -1.72
C HIS A 171 2.55 -26.71 -0.26
N ASN A 172 2.50 -25.73 0.63
CA ASN A 172 2.21 -25.96 2.05
C ASN A 172 0.80 -26.53 2.29
N ARG A 173 -0.18 -26.22 1.44
CA ARG A 173 -1.50 -26.85 1.52
C ARG A 173 -1.44 -28.33 1.15
N ILE A 174 -0.68 -28.69 0.11
CA ILE A 174 -0.46 -30.11 -0.25
C ILE A 174 0.22 -30.86 0.89
N GLN A 175 1.25 -30.27 1.52
CA GLN A 175 1.92 -30.86 2.69
C GLN A 175 0.98 -31.09 3.88
N ARG A 176 -0.16 -30.36 3.93
CA ARG A 176 -1.20 -30.52 4.96
C ARG A 176 -2.37 -31.41 4.48
N GLY A 177 -2.17 -32.19 3.40
CA GLY A 177 -3.16 -33.14 2.89
C GLY A 177 -4.18 -32.58 1.88
N HIS A 178 -4.05 -31.33 1.41
CA HIS A 178 -4.92 -30.84 0.34
C HIS A 178 -4.47 -31.43 -1.00
N VAL A 179 -5.44 -31.90 -1.80
CA VAL A 179 -5.17 -32.44 -3.13
C VAL A 179 -5.47 -31.37 -4.18
N TYR A 180 -4.52 -31.13 -5.08
CA TYR A 180 -4.72 -30.36 -6.30
C TYR A 180 -4.64 -31.30 -7.49
N VAL A 181 -5.59 -31.20 -8.42
CA VAL A 181 -5.67 -32.06 -9.59
C VAL A 181 -5.31 -31.31 -10.86
N CYS A 182 -4.74 -32.03 -11.81
CA CYS A 182 -4.52 -31.54 -13.16
C CYS A 182 -5.87 -31.32 -13.87
N LYS A 183 -6.08 -30.16 -14.47
CA LYS A 183 -7.31 -29.86 -15.23
C LYS A 183 -7.47 -30.68 -16.49
N ARG A 184 -6.39 -31.30 -17.00
CA ARG A 184 -6.37 -32.04 -18.25
C ARG A 184 -6.63 -33.54 -18.03
N CYS A 185 -5.89 -34.15 -17.09
CA CYS A 185 -6.03 -35.61 -16.84
C CYS A 185 -6.75 -35.95 -15.54
N LEU A 186 -7.14 -34.94 -14.73
CA LEU A 186 -7.84 -35.05 -13.45
C LEU A 186 -7.06 -35.85 -12.39
N GLN A 187 -5.80 -36.19 -12.64
CA GLN A 187 -4.93 -36.87 -11.69
C GLN A 187 -4.35 -35.87 -10.67
N PRO A 188 -4.06 -36.33 -9.46
CA PRO A 188 -3.40 -35.49 -8.45
C PRO A 188 -2.06 -34.95 -8.94
N LEU A 189 -1.70 -33.75 -8.47
CA LEU A 189 -0.39 -33.18 -8.71
C LEU A 189 0.60 -33.72 -7.68
N GLU A 190 1.67 -34.30 -8.15
CA GLU A 190 2.76 -34.85 -7.33
C GLU A 190 4.02 -33.99 -7.41
N PRO A 191 4.81 -33.89 -6.32
CA PRO A 191 6.10 -33.19 -6.37
C PRO A 191 6.98 -33.81 -7.46
N LYS A 192 7.54 -32.96 -8.33
CA LYS A 192 8.56 -33.41 -9.27
C LYS A 192 9.86 -33.62 -8.50
N ALA A 193 10.41 -34.81 -8.55
CA ALA A 193 11.72 -35.08 -7.97
C ALA A 193 12.77 -34.13 -8.56
N ALA A 194 13.62 -33.55 -7.72
CA ALA A 194 14.76 -32.79 -8.21
C ALA A 194 15.65 -33.75 -8.99
N ALA A 195 15.90 -33.47 -10.27
CA ALA A 195 16.96 -34.16 -10.99
C ALA A 195 18.28 -33.87 -10.27
N HIS A 196 18.91 -34.91 -9.78
CA HIS A 196 20.25 -34.87 -9.16
C HIS A 196 21.31 -34.60 -10.21
#